data_3df7818f98289b6591270f6f78132fed
#
_entry.id   3df7818f98289b6591270f6f78132fed
#
_cell.length_a   1.000
_cell.length_b   1.000
_cell.length_c   1.000
_cell.angle_alpha   90.00
_cell.angle_beta   90.00
_cell.angle_gamma   90.00
#
_symmetry.space_group_name_H-M   'P 1'
#
loop_
_entity.id
_entity.type
_entity.pdbx_description
1 polymer ?
#
loop_
_entity_poly.entity_id
_entity_poly.type
_entity_poly.pdbx_seq_one_letter_code
_entity_poly.pdbx_strand_id
1 'polypeptide(L)'
;MANNNEQVKELLDAGVHFGHLTRKWNPNMAPYIYMERNGIHIINLYKTTAKLAEANEALTKIAASGRKILFVATKKQAKDIVAEKAGKANMPYITERWPGGMLTNFVTIRKAVKKMALIDRSKEDGTFNSLSKKERLAVDRSRAKLEKNLGSISDMTRLPGALFVVDTTREHIAVAEALKLKIPIFAMVDTNCDPNVIDYVIPSNDDASKSIDKIMTSVSNAVIEGLSNRKGADEKAKNEATSTKSETPETPETPETIAKPVVEKKTARKRVAAVEVKTTKEVKTAKEVKTAKEVKTAKEVKTAAVEVKTDPSSEEE
;
A
#
# COMPACT_ATOMS: atom_id res chain seq x y z
N MET A 1 35.53 -5.24 -9.88
CA MET A 1 35.93 -5.58 -8.48
C MET A 1 36.25 -4.34 -7.65
N ALA A 2 36.84 -3.28 -8.18
CA ALA A 2 37.17 -2.04 -7.44
C ALA A 2 35.92 -1.36 -6.84
N ASN A 3 34.83 -1.20 -7.62
CA ASN A 3 33.59 -0.57 -7.15
C ASN A 3 32.91 -1.31 -5.99
N ASN A 4 33.00 -2.66 -5.92
CA ASN A 4 32.40 -3.41 -4.84
C ASN A 4 33.09 -3.18 -3.49
N ASN A 5 34.42 -3.02 -3.49
CA ASN A 5 35.17 -2.78 -2.27
C ASN A 5 34.89 -1.38 -1.69
N GLU A 6 34.69 -0.39 -2.54
CA GLU A 6 34.33 0.97 -2.14
C GLU A 6 32.91 1.01 -1.53
N GLN A 7 31.95 0.36 -2.18
CA GLN A 7 30.58 0.21 -1.64
C GLN A 7 30.55 -0.52 -0.30
N VAL A 8 31.33 -1.60 -0.16
CA VAL A 8 31.45 -2.33 1.11
C VAL A 8 32.03 -1.44 2.22
N LYS A 9 33.02 -0.61 1.89
CA LYS A 9 33.61 0.34 2.84
C LYS A 9 32.59 1.39 3.29
N GLU A 10 31.83 1.96 2.38
CA GLU A 10 30.77 2.91 2.71
C GLU A 10 29.67 2.31 3.59
N LEU A 11 29.29 1.05 3.34
CA LEU A 11 28.32 0.32 4.16
C LEU A 11 28.90 0.00 5.55
N LEU A 12 30.20 -0.28 5.62
CA LEU A 12 30.91 -0.50 6.90
C LEU A 12 30.90 0.78 7.75
N ASP A 13 31.23 1.92 7.16
CA ASP A 13 31.27 3.23 7.82
C ASP A 13 29.87 3.69 8.26
N ALA A 14 28.82 3.29 7.53
CA ALA A 14 27.44 3.51 7.93
C ALA A 14 26.95 2.57 9.04
N GLY A 15 27.72 1.54 9.41
CA GLY A 15 27.37 0.59 10.45
C GLY A 15 26.29 -0.43 10.04
N VAL A 16 26.18 -0.73 8.75
CA VAL A 16 25.22 -1.70 8.20
C VAL A 16 25.50 -3.13 8.66
N HIS A 17 26.75 -3.42 9.01
CA HIS A 17 27.22 -4.75 9.40
C HIS A 17 26.83 -5.17 10.82
N PHE A 18 26.34 -4.27 11.67
CA PHE A 18 25.90 -4.63 13.01
C PHE A 18 24.52 -5.27 12.96
N GLY A 19 24.40 -6.44 13.53
CA GLY A 19 23.13 -7.11 13.77
C GLY A 19 22.73 -7.04 15.23
N HIS A 20 21.77 -7.86 15.62
CA HIS A 20 21.26 -7.96 16.97
C HIS A 20 22.08 -8.93 17.84
N LEU A 21 21.79 -8.95 19.14
CA LEU A 21 22.37 -9.86 20.12
C LEU A 21 22.13 -11.32 19.74
N THR A 22 23.11 -12.19 19.97
CA THR A 22 23.05 -13.63 19.68
C THR A 22 21.85 -14.35 20.30
N ARG A 23 21.32 -13.86 21.43
CA ARG A 23 20.12 -14.44 22.08
C ARG A 23 18.81 -14.20 21.32
N LYS A 24 18.78 -13.21 20.39
CA LYS A 24 17.56 -12.78 19.66
C LYS A 24 17.60 -13.14 18.18
N TRP A 25 18.62 -13.81 17.71
CA TRP A 25 18.79 -14.08 16.30
C TRP A 25 17.80 -15.14 15.78
N ASN A 26 17.53 -15.10 14.49
CA ASN A 26 16.76 -16.12 13.80
C ASN A 26 17.73 -17.09 13.10
N PRO A 27 17.61 -18.42 13.30
CA PRO A 27 18.46 -19.42 12.64
C PRO A 27 18.44 -19.31 11.10
N ASN A 28 17.32 -18.91 10.50
CA ASN A 28 17.20 -18.73 9.06
C ASN A 28 18.10 -17.61 8.51
N MET A 29 18.62 -16.73 9.37
CA MET A 29 19.58 -15.69 9.00
C MET A 29 21.04 -16.18 8.98
N ALA A 30 21.34 -17.41 9.42
CA ALA A 30 22.68 -17.99 9.40
C ALA A 30 23.46 -17.79 8.07
N PRO A 31 22.85 -17.93 6.88
CA PRO A 31 23.55 -17.69 5.61
C PRO A 31 24.08 -16.26 5.43
N TYR A 32 23.48 -15.26 6.11
CA TYR A 32 23.82 -13.83 5.97
C TYR A 32 24.75 -13.33 7.05
N ILE A 33 25.00 -14.13 8.10
CA ILE A 33 25.90 -13.80 9.20
C ILE A 33 27.33 -14.15 8.78
N TYR A 34 28.27 -13.23 9.05
CA TYR A 34 29.69 -13.43 8.82
C TYR A 34 30.39 -14.04 10.01
N MET A 35 30.19 -13.47 11.20
CA MET A 35 30.78 -13.92 12.46
C MET A 35 30.01 -13.37 13.67
N GLU A 36 30.35 -13.85 14.84
CA GLU A 36 29.95 -13.29 16.13
C GLU A 36 31.11 -12.52 16.77
N ARG A 37 30.83 -11.35 17.32
CA ARG A 37 31.79 -10.56 18.09
C ARG A 37 31.09 -9.86 19.27
N ASN A 38 31.62 -10.03 20.43
CA ASN A 38 31.08 -9.44 21.69
C ASN A 38 29.58 -9.75 21.93
N GLY A 39 29.12 -10.95 21.57
CA GLY A 39 27.73 -11.36 21.74
C GLY A 39 26.76 -10.69 20.75
N ILE A 40 27.27 -10.09 19.67
CA ILE A 40 26.49 -9.48 18.58
C ILE A 40 26.87 -10.17 17.26
N HIS A 41 25.88 -10.48 16.42
CA HIS A 41 26.12 -10.99 15.09
C HIS A 41 26.56 -9.87 14.13
N ILE A 42 27.53 -10.20 13.28
CA ILE A 42 28.01 -9.31 12.24
C ILE A 42 27.51 -9.83 10.90
N ILE A 43 26.82 -8.96 10.15
CA ILE A 43 26.23 -9.25 8.85
C ILE A 43 27.32 -9.22 7.77
N ASN A 44 27.25 -10.12 6.80
CA ASN A 44 28.17 -10.20 5.68
C ASN A 44 27.84 -9.13 4.63
N LEU A 45 28.62 -8.04 4.58
CA LEU A 45 28.40 -6.91 3.67
C LEU A 45 28.55 -7.26 2.19
N TYR A 46 29.33 -8.27 1.82
CA TYR A 46 29.40 -8.73 0.42
C TYR A 46 28.07 -9.32 -0.04
N LYS A 47 27.36 -10.02 0.84
CA LYS A 47 26.00 -10.51 0.57
C LYS A 47 24.99 -9.37 0.56
N THR A 48 25.15 -8.39 1.44
CA THR A 48 24.32 -7.18 1.45
C THR A 48 24.42 -6.43 0.14
N THR A 49 25.64 -6.17 -0.38
CA THR A 49 25.81 -5.46 -1.67
C THR A 49 25.21 -6.24 -2.84
N ALA A 50 25.43 -7.55 -2.91
CA ALA A 50 24.85 -8.39 -3.95
C ALA A 50 23.31 -8.39 -3.92
N LYS A 51 22.73 -8.56 -2.74
CA LYS A 51 21.26 -8.57 -2.55
C LYS A 51 20.63 -7.19 -2.73
N LEU A 52 21.33 -6.13 -2.36
CA LEU A 52 20.89 -4.75 -2.62
C LEU A 52 20.87 -4.45 -4.12
N ALA A 53 21.88 -4.89 -4.87
CA ALA A 53 21.91 -4.71 -6.34
C ALA A 53 20.75 -5.47 -7.01
N GLU A 54 20.50 -6.73 -6.62
CA GLU A 54 19.36 -7.52 -7.09
C GLU A 54 18.01 -6.84 -6.80
N ALA A 55 17.84 -6.34 -5.58
CA ALA A 55 16.63 -5.62 -5.15
C ALA A 55 16.44 -4.31 -5.94
N ASN A 56 17.51 -3.53 -6.12
CA ASN A 56 17.47 -2.27 -6.87
C ASN A 56 17.08 -2.50 -8.33
N GLU A 57 17.63 -3.52 -8.99
CA GLU A 57 17.26 -3.86 -10.37
C GLU A 57 15.77 -4.22 -10.49
N ALA A 58 15.25 -5.02 -9.56
CA ALA A 58 13.83 -5.37 -9.54
C ALA A 58 12.95 -4.14 -9.28
N LEU A 59 13.32 -3.26 -8.34
CA LEU A 59 12.59 -2.02 -8.04
C LEU A 59 12.59 -1.06 -9.22
N THR A 60 13.72 -0.91 -9.93
CA THR A 60 13.83 -0.10 -11.17
C THR A 60 12.84 -0.63 -12.22
N LYS A 61 12.77 -1.93 -12.44
CA LYS A 61 11.81 -2.55 -13.38
C LYS A 61 10.35 -2.29 -13.00
N ILE A 62 10.02 -2.39 -11.70
CA ILE A 62 8.67 -2.13 -11.19
C ILE A 62 8.32 -0.65 -11.35
N ALA A 63 9.23 0.27 -11.02
CA ALA A 63 9.04 1.70 -11.19
C ALA A 63 8.89 2.11 -12.66
N ALA A 64 9.69 1.54 -13.56
CA ALA A 64 9.60 1.74 -15.01
C ALA A 64 8.24 1.28 -15.56
N SER A 65 7.63 0.23 -15.00
CA SER A 65 6.27 -0.19 -15.37
C SER A 65 5.16 0.77 -14.90
N GLY A 66 5.51 1.82 -14.15
CA GLY A 66 4.57 2.82 -13.62
C GLY A 66 3.77 2.38 -12.40
N ARG A 67 4.10 1.24 -11.81
CA ARG A 67 3.49 0.78 -10.57
C ARG A 67 4.08 1.53 -9.39
N LYS A 68 3.25 1.87 -8.41
CA LYS A 68 3.71 2.49 -7.17
C LYS A 68 4.32 1.45 -6.24
N ILE A 69 5.39 1.82 -5.55
CA ILE A 69 6.04 1.04 -4.50
C ILE A 69 5.63 1.67 -3.17
N LEU A 70 5.10 0.87 -2.24
CA LEU A 70 4.69 1.34 -0.92
C LEU A 70 5.81 1.09 0.09
N PHE A 71 6.31 2.17 0.70
CA PHE A 71 7.33 2.10 1.74
C PHE A 71 6.68 2.04 3.11
N VAL A 72 7.17 1.14 3.98
CA VAL A 72 6.62 0.93 5.33
C VAL A 72 7.73 0.91 6.36
N ALA A 73 7.65 1.81 7.33
CA ALA A 73 8.62 1.91 8.41
C ALA A 73 8.01 2.59 9.65
N THR A 74 7.58 1.82 10.63
CA THR A 74 7.05 2.39 11.88
C THR A 74 8.12 2.55 12.98
N LYS A 75 9.36 2.09 12.74
CA LYS A 75 10.49 2.22 13.65
C LYS A 75 10.90 3.69 13.77
N LYS A 76 11.10 4.18 14.99
CA LYS A 76 11.41 5.60 15.25
C LYS A 76 12.63 6.11 14.47
N GLN A 77 13.66 5.28 14.35
CA GLN A 77 14.90 5.62 13.65
C GLN A 77 14.73 5.70 12.13
N ALA A 78 13.72 5.02 11.58
CA ALA A 78 13.47 4.92 10.14
C ALA A 78 12.42 5.90 9.62
N LYS A 79 11.48 6.35 10.46
CA LYS A 79 10.31 7.14 10.06
C LYS A 79 10.65 8.34 9.19
N ASP A 80 11.50 9.21 9.69
CA ASP A 80 11.81 10.49 9.04
C ASP A 80 12.62 10.28 7.77
N ILE A 81 13.55 9.33 7.80
CA ILE A 81 14.39 8.97 6.65
C ILE A 81 13.53 8.39 5.52
N VAL A 82 12.64 7.45 5.85
CA VAL A 82 11.77 6.83 4.84
C VAL A 82 10.78 7.83 4.28
N ALA A 83 10.19 8.70 5.11
CA ALA A 83 9.30 9.76 4.65
C ALA A 83 10.00 10.71 3.66
N GLU A 84 11.22 11.14 3.97
CA GLU A 84 12.01 12.02 3.11
C GLU A 84 12.38 11.35 1.78
N LYS A 85 12.94 10.12 1.82
CA LYS A 85 13.42 9.42 0.62
C LYS A 85 12.25 8.97 -0.28
N ALA A 86 11.17 8.44 0.29
CA ALA A 86 9.98 8.07 -0.46
C ALA A 86 9.28 9.31 -1.07
N GLY A 87 9.25 10.43 -0.35
CA GLY A 87 8.76 11.71 -0.85
C GLY A 87 9.55 12.21 -2.06
N LYS A 88 10.90 12.14 -2.02
CA LYS A 88 11.77 12.48 -3.16
C LYS A 88 11.50 11.60 -4.39
N ALA A 89 11.20 10.33 -4.18
CA ALA A 89 10.83 9.40 -5.24
C ALA A 89 9.35 9.50 -5.67
N ASN A 90 8.54 10.37 -5.07
CA ASN A 90 7.10 10.50 -5.29
C ASN A 90 6.36 9.16 -5.16
N MET A 91 6.74 8.40 -4.13
CA MET A 91 6.16 7.12 -3.79
C MET A 91 5.37 7.19 -2.48
N PRO A 92 4.27 6.43 -2.33
CA PRO A 92 3.50 6.36 -1.09
C PRO A 92 4.33 5.71 0.03
N TYR A 93 4.10 6.15 1.26
CA TYR A 93 4.78 5.60 2.44
C TYR A 93 3.87 5.57 3.66
N ILE A 94 4.16 4.70 4.63
CA ILE A 94 3.48 4.62 5.93
C ILE A 94 4.55 4.59 7.01
N THR A 95 4.53 5.59 7.89
CA THR A 95 5.54 5.77 8.94
C THR A 95 4.96 5.76 10.35
N GLU A 96 3.66 5.99 10.53
CA GLU A 96 3.08 6.08 11.87
C GLU A 96 2.56 4.73 12.37
N ARG A 97 1.56 4.19 11.73
CA ARG A 97 0.95 2.92 12.09
C ARG A 97 0.39 2.24 10.86
N TRP A 98 0.67 0.97 10.68
CA TRP A 98 -0.01 0.15 9.69
C TRP A 98 -1.45 -0.13 10.14
N PRO A 99 -2.48 0.36 9.42
CA PRO A 99 -3.86 -0.02 9.69
C PRO A 99 -4.10 -1.43 9.14
N GLY A 100 -4.60 -2.34 9.99
CA GLY A 100 -4.97 -3.67 9.53
C GLY A 100 -5.98 -3.61 8.39
N GLY A 101 -5.77 -4.42 7.36
CA GLY A 101 -6.59 -4.39 6.14
C GLY A 101 -6.15 -3.33 5.12
N MET A 102 -4.98 -2.76 5.28
CA MET A 102 -4.46 -1.72 4.38
C MET A 102 -4.40 -2.18 2.92
N LEU A 103 -3.95 -3.39 2.68
CA LEU A 103 -3.89 -4.01 1.36
C LEU A 103 -5.12 -4.91 1.11
N THR A 104 -5.47 -5.76 2.05
CA THR A 104 -6.54 -6.74 1.91
C THR A 104 -7.93 -6.13 1.89
N ASN A 105 -8.14 -5.00 2.56
CA ASN A 105 -9.42 -4.25 2.56
C ASN A 105 -9.21 -2.81 2.05
N PHE A 106 -8.51 -2.67 0.96
CA PHE A 106 -8.15 -1.39 0.36
C PHE A 106 -9.35 -0.48 0.06
N VAL A 107 -10.51 -1.08 -0.27
CA VAL A 107 -11.76 -0.31 -0.50
C VAL A 107 -12.16 0.51 0.72
N THR A 108 -12.03 -0.04 1.93
CA THR A 108 -12.35 0.66 3.18
C THR A 108 -11.33 1.76 3.48
N ILE A 109 -10.05 1.51 3.22
CA ILE A 109 -9.01 2.52 3.35
C ILE A 109 -9.25 3.70 2.38
N ARG A 110 -9.61 3.42 1.13
CA ARG A 110 -9.99 4.47 0.18
C ARG A 110 -11.21 5.28 0.62
N LYS A 111 -12.19 4.66 1.30
CA LYS A 111 -13.31 5.41 1.91
C LYS A 111 -12.83 6.36 3.00
N ALA A 112 -11.85 5.95 3.81
CA ALA A 112 -11.25 6.80 4.84
C ALA A 112 -10.47 8.00 4.22
N VAL A 113 -9.71 7.76 3.16
CA VAL A 113 -9.03 8.81 2.39
C VAL A 113 -10.03 9.78 1.75
N LYS A 114 -11.11 9.26 1.13
CA LYS A 114 -12.18 10.10 0.59
C LYS A 114 -12.87 10.93 1.67
N LYS A 115 -13.06 10.37 2.88
CA LYS A 115 -13.61 11.12 4.02
C LYS A 115 -12.73 12.30 4.40
N MET A 116 -11.41 12.14 4.36
CA MET A 116 -10.46 13.23 4.59
C MET A 116 -10.64 14.34 3.56
N ALA A 117 -10.65 14.00 2.27
CA ALA A 117 -10.88 14.95 1.18
C ALA A 117 -12.26 15.65 1.26
N LEU A 118 -13.30 14.94 1.70
CA LEU A 118 -14.63 15.55 1.92
C LEU A 118 -14.62 16.58 3.07
N ILE A 119 -13.86 16.31 4.14
CA ILE A 119 -13.69 17.26 5.25
C ILE A 119 -12.97 18.51 4.74
N ASP A 120 -11.92 18.37 3.94
CA ASP A 120 -11.18 19.49 3.39
C ASP A 120 -12.06 20.33 2.47
N ARG A 121 -12.82 19.71 1.58
CA ARG A 121 -13.80 20.40 0.74
C ARG A 121 -14.88 21.12 1.56
N SER A 122 -15.40 20.51 2.63
CA SER A 122 -16.41 21.17 3.49
C SER A 122 -15.87 22.41 4.20
N LYS A 123 -14.55 22.48 4.44
CA LYS A 123 -13.88 23.68 4.96
C LYS A 123 -13.79 24.78 3.91
N GLU A 124 -13.48 24.43 2.66
CA GLU A 124 -13.42 25.34 1.52
C GLU A 124 -14.82 25.88 1.16
N ASP A 125 -15.84 25.05 1.13
CA ASP A 125 -17.24 25.39 0.83
C ASP A 125 -17.92 26.18 1.94
N GLY A 126 -17.27 26.37 3.12
CA GLY A 126 -17.84 27.08 4.25
C GLY A 126 -18.92 26.31 5.04
N THR A 127 -19.35 25.14 4.61
CA THR A 127 -20.31 24.27 5.34
C THR A 127 -19.79 23.86 6.72
N PHE A 128 -18.48 23.79 6.88
CA PHE A 128 -17.83 23.56 8.17
C PHE A 128 -18.19 24.60 9.23
N ASN A 129 -18.44 25.85 8.83
CA ASN A 129 -18.79 26.95 9.73
C ASN A 129 -20.21 26.87 10.31
N SER A 130 -21.12 26.12 9.67
CA SER A 130 -22.48 25.88 10.17
C SER A 130 -22.54 24.87 11.33
N LEU A 131 -21.45 24.10 11.54
CA LEU A 131 -21.35 23.12 12.62
C LEU A 131 -21.12 23.82 13.98
N SER A 132 -21.59 23.19 15.06
CA SER A 132 -21.31 23.65 16.42
C SER A 132 -19.81 23.61 16.73
N LYS A 133 -19.34 24.41 17.68
CA LYS A 133 -17.92 24.45 18.09
C LYS A 133 -17.37 23.08 18.49
N LYS A 134 -18.20 22.26 19.17
CA LYS A 134 -17.84 20.89 19.60
C LYS A 134 -17.67 19.95 18.40
N GLU A 135 -18.56 20.03 17.44
CA GLU A 135 -18.51 19.21 16.23
C GLU A 135 -17.32 19.58 15.35
N ARG A 136 -17.06 20.88 15.14
CA ARG A 136 -15.88 21.35 14.42
C ARG A 136 -14.59 20.76 15.00
N LEU A 137 -14.42 20.84 16.33
CA LEU A 137 -13.25 20.29 17.01
C LEU A 137 -13.14 18.76 16.85
N ALA A 138 -14.27 18.02 16.88
CA ALA A 138 -14.29 16.57 16.68
C ALA A 138 -13.91 16.19 15.24
N VAL A 139 -14.40 16.92 14.25
CA VAL A 139 -14.06 16.75 12.83
C VAL A 139 -12.59 17.07 12.58
N ASP A 140 -12.06 18.15 13.13
CA ASP A 140 -10.64 18.53 13.00
C ASP A 140 -9.71 17.47 13.59
N ARG A 141 -10.02 16.96 14.78
CA ARG A 141 -9.25 15.87 15.39
C ARG A 141 -9.30 14.60 14.55
N SER A 142 -10.46 14.29 14.00
CA SER A 142 -10.63 13.14 13.10
C SER A 142 -9.83 13.30 11.82
N ARG A 143 -9.84 14.48 11.20
CA ARG A 143 -9.05 14.80 10.01
C ARG A 143 -7.55 14.69 10.28
N ALA A 144 -7.05 15.32 11.34
CA ALA A 144 -5.65 15.27 11.73
C ALA A 144 -5.15 13.83 11.96
N LYS A 145 -6.00 12.97 12.58
CA LYS A 145 -5.69 11.55 12.76
C LYS A 145 -5.61 10.80 11.44
N LEU A 146 -6.53 11.08 10.51
CA LEU A 146 -6.52 10.45 9.18
C LEU A 146 -5.32 10.92 8.35
N GLU A 147 -5.03 12.21 8.36
CA GLU A 147 -3.89 12.80 7.67
C GLU A 147 -2.57 12.22 8.15
N LYS A 148 -2.37 12.12 9.46
CA LYS A 148 -1.18 11.54 10.06
C LYS A 148 -0.94 10.09 9.62
N ASN A 149 -2.01 9.27 9.51
CA ASN A 149 -1.88 7.86 9.22
C ASN A 149 -1.97 7.52 7.72
N LEU A 150 -2.71 8.29 6.94
CA LEU A 150 -3.08 7.97 5.56
C LEU A 150 -2.77 9.10 4.56
N GLY A 151 -2.23 10.24 5.03
CA GLY A 151 -1.96 11.40 4.18
C GLY A 151 -1.02 11.07 3.02
N SER A 152 0.05 10.33 3.30
CA SER A 152 1.06 9.94 2.32
C SER A 152 0.58 8.94 1.24
N ILE A 153 -0.58 8.32 1.45
CA ILE A 153 -1.19 7.37 0.49
C ILE A 153 -2.43 7.93 -0.20
N SER A 154 -2.74 9.22 -0.02
CA SER A 154 -3.91 9.89 -0.63
C SER A 154 -4.00 9.66 -2.13
N ASP A 155 -2.87 9.71 -2.82
CA ASP A 155 -2.75 9.60 -4.27
C ASP A 155 -2.74 8.15 -4.78
N MET A 156 -2.75 7.18 -3.87
CA MET A 156 -2.73 5.77 -4.24
C MET A 156 -4.14 5.29 -4.63
N THR A 157 -4.39 5.17 -5.93
CA THR A 157 -5.69 4.75 -6.47
C THR A 157 -5.83 3.24 -6.63
N ARG A 158 -4.72 2.52 -6.74
CA ARG A 158 -4.62 1.06 -6.95
C ARG A 158 -3.70 0.45 -5.90
N LEU A 159 -3.76 -0.87 -5.76
CA LEU A 159 -2.80 -1.62 -4.95
C LEU A 159 -1.37 -1.38 -5.45
N PRO A 160 -0.37 -1.32 -4.55
CA PRO A 160 1.03 -1.13 -4.92
C PRO A 160 1.54 -2.33 -5.71
N GLY A 161 2.52 -2.09 -6.57
CA GLY A 161 3.20 -3.13 -7.34
C GLY A 161 4.27 -3.86 -6.56
N ALA A 162 4.75 -3.27 -5.45
CA ALA A 162 5.69 -3.85 -4.50
C ALA A 162 5.55 -3.19 -3.14
N LEU A 163 5.97 -3.91 -2.10
CA LEU A 163 6.07 -3.43 -0.74
C LEU A 163 7.56 -3.37 -0.34
N PHE A 164 8.01 -2.24 0.18
CA PHE A 164 9.34 -2.11 0.79
C PHE A 164 9.19 -1.91 2.30
N VAL A 165 9.76 -2.80 3.08
CA VAL A 165 9.59 -2.85 4.54
C VAL A 165 10.93 -2.64 5.24
N VAL A 166 10.93 -1.81 6.28
CA VAL A 166 12.06 -1.70 7.22
C VAL A 166 11.64 -2.36 8.53
N ASP A 167 12.35 -3.42 8.92
CA ASP A 167 12.07 -4.26 10.09
C ASP A 167 10.79 -5.11 9.95
N THR A 168 10.96 -6.34 9.49
CA THR A 168 9.85 -7.29 9.26
C THR A 168 9.21 -7.81 10.55
N THR A 169 9.91 -7.79 11.69
CA THR A 169 9.33 -8.18 12.98
C THR A 169 8.27 -7.20 13.46
N ARG A 170 8.46 -5.90 13.24
CA ARG A 170 7.45 -4.89 13.57
C ARG A 170 6.30 -4.87 12.58
N GLU A 171 6.62 -4.99 11.30
CA GLU A 171 5.65 -4.86 10.21
C GLU A 171 5.08 -6.22 9.77
N HIS A 172 5.02 -7.21 10.67
CA HIS A 172 4.53 -8.57 10.38
C HIS A 172 3.13 -8.59 9.76
N ILE A 173 2.25 -7.63 10.13
CA ILE A 173 0.90 -7.50 9.55
C ILE A 173 0.97 -7.08 8.09
N ALA A 174 1.84 -6.11 7.75
CA ALA A 174 2.04 -5.65 6.38
C ALA A 174 2.59 -6.77 5.49
N VAL A 175 3.57 -7.53 5.99
CA VAL A 175 4.14 -8.69 5.32
C VAL A 175 3.08 -9.77 5.09
N ALA A 176 2.29 -10.12 6.11
CA ALA A 176 1.23 -11.13 5.99
C ALA A 176 0.14 -10.72 4.97
N GLU A 177 -0.23 -9.44 4.92
CA GLU A 177 -1.18 -8.94 3.93
C GLU A 177 -0.62 -8.97 2.50
N ALA A 178 0.66 -8.61 2.31
CA ALA A 178 1.33 -8.64 1.02
C ALA A 178 1.47 -10.07 0.48
N LEU A 179 1.87 -11.02 1.32
CA LEU A 179 1.93 -12.46 0.99
C LEU A 179 0.56 -12.99 0.54
N LYS A 180 -0.51 -12.63 1.26
CA LYS A 180 -1.88 -13.03 0.93
C LYS A 180 -2.32 -12.54 -0.46
N LEU A 181 -1.84 -11.37 -0.87
CA LEU A 181 -2.15 -10.75 -2.17
C LEU A 181 -1.09 -11.05 -3.24
N LYS A 182 -0.04 -11.80 -2.91
CA LYS A 182 1.09 -12.11 -3.80
C LYS A 182 1.76 -10.85 -4.36
N ILE A 183 1.90 -9.83 -3.50
CA ILE A 183 2.65 -8.61 -3.82
C ILE A 183 4.10 -8.85 -3.46
N PRO A 184 5.08 -8.63 -4.35
CA PRO A 184 6.49 -8.83 -4.06
C PRO A 184 6.95 -7.93 -2.92
N ILE A 185 7.69 -8.55 -1.97
CA ILE A 185 8.15 -7.93 -0.74
C ILE A 185 9.65 -7.73 -0.79
N PHE A 186 10.07 -6.50 -0.64
CA PHE A 186 11.45 -6.06 -0.44
C PHE A 186 11.60 -5.66 1.02
N ALA A 187 12.63 -6.15 1.70
CA ALA A 187 12.80 -5.77 3.09
C ALA A 187 14.26 -5.59 3.51
N MET A 188 14.48 -4.59 4.37
CA MET A 188 15.65 -4.53 5.22
C MET A 188 15.45 -5.53 6.36
N VAL A 189 16.33 -6.53 6.43
CA VAL A 189 16.22 -7.68 7.33
C VAL A 189 17.44 -7.74 8.21
N ASP A 190 17.26 -7.55 9.51
CA ASP A 190 18.31 -7.75 10.51
C ASP A 190 18.35 -9.21 10.98
N THR A 191 19.30 -9.57 11.79
CA THR A 191 19.58 -10.94 12.27
C THR A 191 18.47 -11.56 13.13
N ASN A 192 17.52 -10.77 13.65
CA ASN A 192 16.36 -11.21 14.44
C ASN A 192 15.13 -11.54 13.60
N CYS A 193 15.16 -11.23 12.29
CA CYS A 193 14.03 -11.37 11.38
C CYS A 193 14.04 -12.73 10.64
N ASP A 194 12.91 -13.15 10.07
CA ASP A 194 12.81 -14.32 9.19
C ASP A 194 12.92 -13.90 7.71
N PRO A 195 13.98 -14.33 7.01
CA PRO A 195 14.15 -13.99 5.59
C PRO A 195 13.27 -14.82 4.65
N ASN A 196 12.74 -15.97 5.09
CA ASN A 196 12.06 -16.94 4.21
C ASN A 196 10.73 -16.41 3.64
N VAL A 197 10.12 -15.44 4.31
CA VAL A 197 8.84 -14.85 3.88
C VAL A 197 9.01 -13.64 2.95
N ILE A 198 10.26 -13.29 2.59
CA ILE A 198 10.62 -12.11 1.83
C ILE A 198 11.19 -12.52 0.48
N ASP A 199 10.69 -11.92 -0.61
CA ASP A 199 11.18 -12.21 -1.95
C ASP A 199 12.58 -11.61 -2.20
N TYR A 200 12.79 -10.38 -1.73
CA TYR A 200 14.07 -9.64 -1.89
C TYR A 200 14.60 -9.22 -0.53
N VAL A 201 15.46 -10.04 0.03
CA VAL A 201 16.07 -9.81 1.35
C VAL A 201 17.28 -8.89 1.19
N ILE A 202 17.33 -7.80 1.95
CA ILE A 202 18.50 -6.92 2.09
C ILE A 202 19.01 -7.06 3.52
N PRO A 203 20.01 -7.94 3.77
CA PRO A 203 20.56 -8.12 5.10
C PRO A 203 21.25 -6.84 5.56
N SER A 204 20.76 -6.21 6.62
CA SER A 204 21.25 -4.90 7.04
C SER A 204 20.75 -4.55 8.44
N ASN A 205 21.51 -3.68 9.11
CA ASN A 205 21.13 -3.09 10.38
C ASN A 205 19.93 -2.15 10.22
N ASP A 206 18.86 -2.40 10.94
CA ASP A 206 17.62 -1.63 10.93
C ASP A 206 17.47 -0.69 12.15
N ASP A 207 18.48 -0.66 13.08
CA ASP A 207 18.51 0.20 14.26
C ASP A 207 19.28 1.51 14.03
N ALA A 208 20.34 1.46 13.22
CA ALA A 208 21.18 2.62 13.00
C ALA A 208 20.61 3.52 11.90
N SER A 209 20.32 4.78 12.23
CA SER A 209 19.79 5.76 11.25
C SER A 209 20.70 5.94 10.03
N LYS A 210 22.04 5.91 10.21
CA LYS A 210 23.01 6.00 9.08
C LYS A 210 22.92 4.79 8.16
N SER A 211 22.71 3.58 8.70
CA SER A 211 22.51 2.36 7.93
C SER A 211 21.24 2.45 7.07
N ILE A 212 20.13 2.84 7.72
CA ILE A 212 18.83 3.01 7.07
C ILE A 212 18.92 4.07 5.96
N ASP A 213 19.53 5.23 6.24
CA ASP A 213 19.69 6.30 5.25
C ASP A 213 20.51 5.86 4.04
N LYS A 214 21.60 5.13 4.24
CA LYS A 214 22.45 4.64 3.14
C LYS A 214 21.70 3.68 2.22
N ILE A 215 21.01 2.69 2.79
CA ILE A 215 20.20 1.72 2.05
C ILE A 215 19.03 2.40 1.36
N MET A 216 18.27 3.23 2.09
CA MET A 216 17.14 3.97 1.52
C MET A 216 17.55 4.94 0.42
N THR A 217 18.72 5.54 0.51
CA THR A 217 19.29 6.38 -0.57
C THR A 217 19.53 5.56 -1.84
N SER A 218 20.14 4.38 -1.71
CA SER A 218 20.36 3.48 -2.85
C SER A 218 19.05 3.05 -3.49
N VAL A 219 18.09 2.61 -2.67
CA VAL A 219 16.76 2.17 -3.11
C VAL A 219 15.97 3.31 -3.77
N SER A 220 15.95 4.50 -3.16
CA SER A 220 15.21 5.64 -3.73
C SER A 220 15.82 6.10 -5.07
N ASN A 221 17.14 6.07 -5.22
CA ASN A 221 17.81 6.39 -6.47
C ASN A 221 17.43 5.38 -7.57
N ALA A 222 17.41 4.09 -7.28
CA ALA A 222 16.98 3.05 -8.22
C ALA A 222 15.50 3.25 -8.66
N VAL A 223 14.62 3.64 -7.74
CA VAL A 223 13.22 3.96 -8.06
C VAL A 223 13.11 5.21 -8.94
N ILE A 224 13.87 6.27 -8.65
CA ILE A 224 13.89 7.51 -9.45
C ILE A 224 14.42 7.22 -10.85
N GLU A 225 15.46 6.42 -10.98
CA GLU A 225 15.99 5.96 -12.27
C GLU A 225 14.93 5.21 -13.09
N GLY A 226 14.19 4.27 -12.46
CA GLY A 226 13.08 3.56 -13.09
C GLY A 226 11.98 4.49 -13.58
N LEU A 227 11.64 5.53 -12.80
CA LEU A 227 10.67 6.54 -13.19
C LEU A 227 11.15 7.42 -14.36
N SER A 228 12.45 7.75 -14.40
CA SER A 228 13.02 8.53 -15.50
C SER A 228 13.05 7.73 -16.81
N ASN A 229 13.39 6.45 -16.74
CA ASN A 229 13.34 5.53 -17.88
C ASN A 229 11.92 5.42 -18.48
N ARG A 230 10.90 5.43 -17.64
CA ARG A 230 9.51 5.46 -18.10
C ARG A 230 9.17 6.76 -18.84
N LYS A 231 9.53 7.93 -18.28
CA LYS A 231 9.26 9.22 -18.94
C LYS A 231 9.92 9.30 -20.32
N GLY A 232 11.16 8.86 -20.42
CA GLY A 232 11.87 8.79 -21.72
C GLY A 232 11.22 7.84 -22.73
N ALA A 233 10.63 6.72 -22.26
CA ALA A 233 9.86 5.81 -23.13
C ALA A 233 8.52 6.43 -23.57
N ASP A 234 7.80 7.10 -22.67
CA ASP A 234 6.54 7.78 -22.97
C ASP A 234 6.75 8.96 -23.94
N GLU A 235 7.87 9.69 -23.86
CA GLU A 235 8.26 10.77 -24.78
C GLU A 235 8.62 10.23 -26.17
N LYS A 236 9.38 9.14 -26.25
CA LYS A 236 9.73 8.48 -27.51
C LYS A 236 8.48 7.98 -28.22
N ALA A 237 7.57 7.31 -27.49
CA ALA A 237 6.30 6.84 -28.06
C ALA A 237 5.40 7.98 -28.56
N LYS A 238 5.42 9.13 -27.90
CA LYS A 238 4.68 10.32 -28.38
C LYS A 238 5.32 10.91 -29.64
N ASN A 239 6.62 10.97 -29.71
CA ASN A 239 7.33 11.51 -30.87
C ASN A 239 7.19 10.59 -32.10
N GLU A 240 7.20 9.26 -31.91
CA GLU A 240 6.91 8.30 -32.99
C GLU A 240 5.47 8.38 -33.49
N ALA A 241 4.49 8.58 -32.58
CA ALA A 241 3.09 8.76 -32.95
C ALA A 241 2.82 10.09 -33.67
N THR A 242 3.71 11.08 -33.50
CA THR A 242 3.60 12.38 -34.18
C THR A 242 4.26 12.35 -35.54
N SER A 243 5.34 11.57 -35.71
CA SER A 243 6.03 11.42 -37.02
C SER A 243 5.27 10.56 -38.04
N THR A 244 4.41 9.63 -37.57
CA THR A 244 3.54 8.81 -38.45
C THR A 244 2.27 9.53 -38.96
N LYS A 245 2.03 10.76 -38.52
CA LYS A 245 0.88 11.55 -38.98
C LYS A 245 1.21 12.56 -40.13
N SER A 246 2.45 12.63 -40.56
CA SER A 246 2.89 13.60 -41.59
C SER A 246 3.17 13.03 -43.00
N GLU A 247 2.82 11.80 -43.28
CA GLU A 247 2.90 11.25 -44.63
C GLU A 247 1.53 10.74 -45.08
N THR A 248 0.72 11.66 -45.61
CA THR A 248 -0.38 11.32 -46.53
C THR A 248 -0.01 11.79 -47.89
N PRO A 249 0.11 10.95 -48.91
CA PRO A 249 0.31 11.39 -50.27
C PRO A 249 -1.02 11.93 -50.82
N GLU A 250 -0.97 13.15 -51.39
CA GLU A 250 -2.01 13.69 -52.25
C GLU A 250 -2.15 12.82 -53.50
N THR A 251 -3.36 12.47 -53.89
CA THR A 251 -3.72 12.09 -55.26
C THR A 251 -5.12 12.57 -55.57
N PRO A 252 -5.40 12.90 -56.86
CA PRO A 252 -6.23 14.05 -57.23
C PRO A 252 -7.71 13.73 -57.48
N GLU A 253 -8.45 14.82 -57.55
CA GLU A 253 -9.87 14.93 -57.86
C GLU A 253 -10.29 14.23 -59.15
N THR A 254 -11.49 13.67 -59.18
CA THR A 254 -12.51 13.89 -60.18
C THR A 254 -13.91 13.54 -59.67
N PRO A 255 -14.96 14.25 -60.12
CA PRO A 255 -16.26 14.25 -59.46
C PRO A 255 -17.29 13.38 -60.20
N GLU A 256 -18.29 12.91 -59.49
CA GLU A 256 -19.70 12.76 -59.97
C GLU A 256 -20.58 12.08 -58.91
N THR A 257 -21.48 12.84 -58.41
CA THR A 257 -22.97 12.82 -58.51
C THR A 257 -23.73 11.58 -58.04
N ILE A 258 -24.70 11.87 -57.18
CA ILE A 258 -26.05 11.30 -57.02
C ILE A 258 -26.31 10.27 -55.90
N ALA A 259 -27.31 10.73 -55.09
CA ALA A 259 -28.37 10.01 -54.40
C ALA A 259 -28.15 9.49 -52.96
N LYS A 260 -28.84 10.20 -52.08
CA LYS A 260 -29.32 9.67 -50.78
C LYS A 260 -30.35 8.55 -51.00
N PRO A 261 -30.50 7.63 -50.08
CA PRO A 261 -31.72 7.71 -49.28
C PRO A 261 -31.50 7.57 -47.75
N VAL A 262 -32.38 8.26 -47.11
CA VAL A 262 -32.73 8.23 -45.70
C VAL A 262 -33.34 6.88 -45.33
N VAL A 263 -32.87 6.21 -44.28
CA VAL A 263 -33.71 5.31 -43.50
C VAL A 263 -33.19 5.23 -42.03
N GLU A 264 -33.99 5.79 -41.14
CA GLU A 264 -34.35 5.40 -39.77
C GLU A 264 -33.36 4.89 -38.77
N LYS A 265 -33.03 5.79 -37.84
CA LYS A 265 -32.76 5.47 -36.42
C LYS A 265 -34.08 5.44 -35.65
N LYS A 266 -34.58 4.28 -35.31
CA LYS A 266 -35.46 4.06 -34.14
C LYS A 266 -35.42 2.56 -33.80
N THR A 267 -34.83 2.20 -32.67
CA THR A 267 -35.20 1.12 -31.74
C THR A 267 -33.96 0.63 -30.94
N ALA A 268 -33.52 1.39 -29.95
CA ALA A 268 -32.61 0.86 -28.93
C ALA A 268 -32.78 1.50 -27.52
N ARG A 269 -33.99 2.01 -27.23
CA ARG A 269 -34.24 2.67 -25.91
C ARG A 269 -35.30 1.99 -25.02
N LYS A 270 -35.71 0.76 -25.29
CA LYS A 270 -36.77 0.08 -24.51
C LYS A 270 -36.36 -1.20 -23.78
N ARG A 271 -35.08 -1.54 -23.69
CA ARG A 271 -34.62 -2.76 -22.96
C ARG A 271 -33.87 -2.53 -21.64
N VAL A 272 -33.54 -1.30 -21.26
CA VAL A 272 -32.78 -1.00 -20.04
C VAL A 272 -33.68 -0.68 -18.84
N ALA A 273 -34.93 -0.25 -19.04
CA ALA A 273 -35.86 0.10 -17.96
C ALA A 273 -36.58 -1.09 -17.30
N ALA A 274 -36.53 -2.29 -17.89
CA ALA A 274 -37.25 -3.48 -17.36
C ALA A 274 -36.40 -4.35 -16.42
N VAL A 275 -35.08 -4.15 -16.34
CA VAL A 275 -34.17 -4.94 -15.48
C VAL A 275 -33.99 -4.27 -14.12
N GLU A 276 -34.07 -2.95 -13.99
CA GLU A 276 -33.92 -2.25 -12.71
C GLU A 276 -35.12 -2.36 -11.76
N VAL A 277 -36.31 -2.66 -12.25
CA VAL A 277 -37.53 -2.77 -11.43
C VAL A 277 -37.67 -4.16 -10.77
N LYS A 278 -37.03 -5.20 -11.30
CA LYS A 278 -37.05 -6.56 -10.68
C LYS A 278 -36.06 -6.71 -9.52
N THR A 279 -34.89 -6.06 -9.58
CA THR A 279 -33.88 -6.16 -8.52
C THR A 279 -34.24 -5.38 -7.25
N THR A 280 -35.04 -4.34 -7.33
CA THR A 280 -35.48 -3.56 -6.16
C THR A 280 -36.61 -4.20 -5.36
N LYS A 281 -37.41 -5.10 -5.96
CA LYS A 281 -38.46 -5.86 -5.21
C LYS A 281 -37.87 -7.06 -4.45
N GLU A 282 -36.90 -7.77 -4.99
CA GLU A 282 -36.25 -8.91 -4.30
C GLU A 282 -35.37 -8.49 -3.12
N VAL A 283 -34.76 -7.29 -3.15
CA VAL A 283 -33.95 -6.76 -2.05
C VAL A 283 -34.82 -6.26 -0.88
N LYS A 284 -36.06 -5.82 -1.12
CA LYS A 284 -36.99 -5.43 -0.04
C LYS A 284 -37.54 -6.62 0.70
N THR A 285 -37.92 -7.71 0.03
CA THR A 285 -38.42 -8.93 0.67
C THR A 285 -37.36 -9.68 1.46
N ALA A 286 -36.09 -9.65 1.02
CA ALA A 286 -34.95 -10.25 1.75
C ALA A 286 -34.58 -9.48 3.04
N LYS A 287 -34.83 -8.17 3.11
CA LYS A 287 -34.62 -7.36 4.32
C LYS A 287 -35.71 -7.58 5.38
N GLU A 288 -36.97 -7.73 4.99
CA GLU A 288 -38.10 -7.97 5.92
C GLU A 288 -38.03 -9.36 6.54
N VAL A 289 -37.53 -10.38 5.83
CA VAL A 289 -37.37 -11.74 6.37
C VAL A 289 -36.19 -11.84 7.35
N LYS A 290 -35.11 -11.01 7.20
CA LYS A 290 -34.01 -10.98 8.17
C LYS A 290 -34.39 -10.31 9.48
N THR A 291 -35.14 -9.21 9.45
CA THR A 291 -35.60 -8.52 10.67
C THR A 291 -36.62 -9.34 11.46
N ALA A 292 -37.46 -10.14 10.79
CA ALA A 292 -38.41 -11.02 11.46
C ALA A 292 -37.74 -12.24 12.16
N LYS A 293 -36.60 -12.73 11.65
CA LYS A 293 -35.79 -13.79 12.28
C LYS A 293 -35.03 -13.28 13.51
N GLU A 294 -34.43 -12.08 13.45
CA GLU A 294 -33.69 -11.50 14.58
C GLU A 294 -34.60 -11.14 15.75
N VAL A 295 -35.88 -10.77 15.50
CA VAL A 295 -36.85 -10.49 16.57
C VAL A 295 -37.36 -11.76 17.23
N LYS A 296 -37.42 -12.91 16.54
CA LYS A 296 -37.77 -14.20 17.13
C LYS A 296 -36.70 -14.76 18.05
N THR A 297 -35.43 -14.72 17.61
CA THR A 297 -34.28 -15.18 18.43
C THR A 297 -34.07 -14.31 19.68
N ALA A 298 -34.33 -13.00 19.62
CA ALA A 298 -34.27 -12.12 20.79
C ALA A 298 -35.39 -12.33 21.81
N LYS A 299 -36.53 -12.87 21.39
CA LYS A 299 -37.63 -13.25 22.32
C LYS A 299 -37.36 -14.59 23.00
N GLU A 300 -36.82 -15.58 22.31
CA GLU A 300 -36.47 -16.90 22.90
C GLU A 300 -35.32 -16.80 23.90
N VAL A 301 -34.33 -15.91 23.68
CA VAL A 301 -33.25 -15.68 24.66
C VAL A 301 -33.74 -14.94 25.92
N LYS A 302 -34.80 -14.12 25.83
CA LYS A 302 -35.37 -13.46 27.01
C LYS A 302 -36.27 -14.36 27.86
N THR A 303 -36.96 -15.34 27.28
CA THR A 303 -37.75 -16.33 28.02
C THR A 303 -36.87 -17.35 28.74
N ALA A 304 -35.75 -17.78 28.12
CA ALA A 304 -34.78 -18.67 28.77
C ALA A 304 -34.02 -18.02 29.95
N ALA A 305 -33.86 -16.68 29.94
CA ALA A 305 -33.18 -15.95 31.03
C ALA A 305 -34.08 -15.66 32.25
N VAL A 306 -35.41 -15.85 32.13
CA VAL A 306 -36.35 -15.66 33.22
C VAL A 306 -36.58 -16.96 33.99
N GLU A 307 -36.43 -18.12 33.37
CA GLU A 307 -36.56 -19.44 34.04
C GLU A 307 -35.36 -19.85 34.93
N VAL A 308 -34.21 -19.23 34.76
CA VAL A 308 -32.98 -19.52 35.59
C VAL A 308 -32.95 -18.70 36.88
N LYS A 309 -33.89 -17.79 37.15
CA LYS A 309 -33.91 -16.92 38.35
C LYS A 309 -34.90 -17.29 39.44
N THR A 310 -35.55 -18.42 39.36
CA THR A 310 -36.50 -18.88 40.40
C THR A 310 -36.14 -20.27 40.89
N ASP A 311 -35.08 -20.38 41.70
CA ASP A 311 -34.95 -21.43 42.68
C ASP A 311 -34.28 -20.85 43.92
N PRO A 312 -34.99 -20.69 45.05
CA PRO A 312 -34.43 -20.42 46.34
C PRO A 312 -34.41 -21.68 47.20
N SER A 313 -33.41 -21.75 48.05
CA SER A 313 -33.38 -22.56 49.26
C SER A 313 -32.83 -23.97 49.18
N SER A 314 -31.85 -24.20 49.98
CA SER A 314 -31.83 -24.89 51.30
C SER A 314 -30.34 -24.99 51.74
N GLU A 315 -29.96 -24.32 52.80
CA GLU A 315 -29.94 -24.81 54.20
C GLU A 315 -28.82 -25.83 54.47
N GLU A 316 -27.95 -25.39 55.41
CA GLU A 316 -27.27 -26.17 56.48
C GLU A 316 -26.20 -27.18 56.05
N GLU A 317 -24.97 -26.94 56.44
CA GLU A 317 -24.21 -27.10 57.72
C GLU A 317 -22.79 -26.52 57.56
#